data_4492e8bd0cf835bd92b5e48e52ece7aa
#
_entry.id   4492e8bd0cf835bd92b5e48e52ece7aa
#
_cell.length_a   1.000
_cell.length_b   1.000
_cell.length_c   1.000
_cell.angle_alpha   90.00
_cell.angle_beta   90.00
_cell.angle_gamma   90.00
#
_symmetry.space_group_name_H-M   'P 1'
#
loop_
_entity.id
_entity.type
_entity.pdbx_description
1 polymer ?
#
loop_
_entity_poly.entity_id
_entity_poly.type
_entity_poly.pdbx_seq_one_letter_code
_entity_poly.pdbx_strand_id
1 'polypeptide(L)'
;MTSSLVGSEMCIRDRVVTEEVEIPFETVTKDVSNGSSTTQNRVVQKGENGLKRVTYRIRYQNGAEIEKTEISSEIVKEPVDKIVEVRTKQVTSRGGVVSGSVAEYQAYAEKRCFDYGWSDADFRALVKLWNKESRWNPYACNSSSGAYGIPQALPASKMATYGTDYRTNYKTQIEWGLSYIKSRYGTPSSAWNHSCRKGWY
;
A
#
# COMPACT_ATOMS: atom_id res chain seq x y z
N MET A 1 14.30 -35.43 65.81
CA MET A 1 14.06 -35.54 64.37
C MET A 1 14.14 -34.13 63.81
N THR A 2 15.32 -33.78 63.33
CA THR A 2 15.54 -32.45 62.70
C THR A 2 15.31 -32.57 61.18
N SER A 3 14.22 -32.02 60.74
CA SER A 3 13.90 -31.91 59.29
C SER A 3 14.77 -30.83 58.69
N SER A 4 15.75 -31.20 57.87
CA SER A 4 16.56 -30.32 57.11
C SER A 4 15.74 -29.87 55.86
N LEU A 5 15.26 -28.65 55.87
CA LEU A 5 14.73 -27.99 54.68
C LEU A 5 15.91 -27.69 53.75
N VAL A 6 16.12 -28.55 52.75
CA VAL A 6 17.00 -28.23 51.64
C VAL A 6 16.31 -27.13 50.82
N GLY A 7 16.73 -25.90 51.06
CA GLY A 7 16.36 -24.76 50.22
C GLY A 7 16.90 -24.99 48.81
N SER A 8 16.00 -25.12 47.84
CA SER A 8 16.35 -25.11 46.43
C SER A 8 16.93 -23.71 46.11
N GLU A 9 18.26 -23.59 46.07
CA GLU A 9 18.90 -22.35 45.64
C GLU A 9 18.54 -22.11 44.18
N MET A 10 17.78 -21.08 43.98
CA MET A 10 17.35 -20.62 42.65
C MET A 10 18.57 -20.00 41.92
N CYS A 11 19.19 -20.77 41.04
CA CYS A 11 20.40 -20.35 40.34
C CYS A 11 20.02 -19.45 39.17
N ILE A 12 20.17 -18.13 39.34
CA ILE A 12 20.02 -17.14 38.28
C ILE A 12 21.41 -16.82 37.72
N ARG A 13 21.57 -16.87 36.40
CA ARG A 13 22.81 -16.51 35.71
C ARG A 13 22.50 -15.58 34.54
N ASP A 14 23.23 -14.48 34.44
CA ASP A 14 23.18 -13.56 33.29
C ASP A 14 24.35 -13.89 32.35
N ARG A 15 24.05 -13.94 31.06
CA ARG A 15 25.05 -14.09 30.00
C ARG A 15 24.89 -12.97 28.97
N VAL A 16 25.99 -12.40 28.52
CA VAL A 16 26.01 -11.44 27.42
C VAL A 16 26.42 -12.20 26.15
N VAL A 17 25.61 -12.07 25.11
CA VAL A 17 25.83 -12.71 23.81
C VAL A 17 25.71 -11.66 22.72
N THR A 18 26.63 -11.69 21.77
CA THR A 18 26.59 -10.82 20.60
C THR A 18 26.24 -11.66 19.37
N GLU A 19 25.21 -11.25 18.67
CA GLU A 19 24.70 -11.90 17.45
C GLU A 19 24.77 -10.92 16.28
N GLU A 20 25.07 -11.45 15.09
CA GLU A 20 24.95 -10.68 13.84
C GLU A 20 23.59 -10.98 13.21
N VAL A 21 22.81 -9.92 12.95
CA VAL A 21 21.45 -10.01 12.43
C VAL A 21 21.42 -9.27 11.09
N GLU A 22 20.90 -9.94 10.07
CA GLU A 22 20.71 -9.32 8.76
C GLU A 22 19.62 -8.26 8.80
N ILE A 23 19.85 -7.13 8.11
CA ILE A 23 18.87 -6.08 7.84
C ILE A 23 18.44 -6.29 6.38
N PRO A 24 17.19 -6.68 6.13
CA PRO A 24 16.72 -6.87 4.75
C PRO A 24 16.73 -5.55 3.98
N PHE A 25 17.11 -5.60 2.70
CA PHE A 25 16.99 -4.46 1.80
C PHE A 25 15.54 -4.24 1.35
N GLU A 26 15.20 -3.01 1.00
CA GLU A 26 13.91 -2.67 0.40
C GLU A 26 13.98 -2.66 -1.13
N THR A 27 12.82 -2.85 -1.79
CA THR A 27 12.72 -2.74 -3.24
C THR A 27 12.04 -1.42 -3.59
N VAL A 28 12.81 -0.49 -4.15
CA VAL A 28 12.31 0.80 -4.62
C VAL A 28 12.03 0.73 -6.11
N THR A 29 10.81 1.00 -6.51
CA THR A 29 10.39 1.10 -7.92
C THR A 29 10.49 2.55 -8.39
N LYS A 30 11.25 2.81 -9.45
CA LYS A 30 11.30 4.11 -10.14
C LYS A 30 10.57 4.00 -11.47
N ASP A 31 9.52 4.81 -11.65
CA ASP A 31 8.86 4.97 -12.94
C ASP A 31 9.73 5.85 -13.85
N VAL A 32 10.18 5.28 -14.96
CA VAL A 32 10.94 5.99 -15.98
C VAL A 32 10.13 6.03 -17.27
N SER A 33 9.30 7.06 -17.39
CA SER A 33 8.45 7.30 -18.57
C SER A 33 9.24 8.07 -19.63
N ASN A 34 9.98 7.40 -20.49
CA ASN A 34 10.52 8.02 -21.70
C ASN A 34 10.14 7.19 -22.93
N GLY A 35 8.89 7.35 -23.37
CA GLY A 35 8.46 7.16 -24.75
C GLY A 35 8.81 5.86 -25.47
N SER A 36 9.27 4.82 -24.78
CA SER A 36 9.68 3.55 -25.41
C SER A 36 8.50 2.57 -25.48
N SER A 37 8.40 1.89 -26.62
CA SER A 37 7.29 1.02 -27.02
C SER A 37 7.22 -0.33 -26.31
N THR A 38 8.07 -0.61 -25.32
CA THR A 38 8.18 -1.92 -24.67
C THR A 38 8.15 -1.78 -23.17
N THR A 39 7.23 -2.51 -22.51
CA THR A 39 7.23 -2.67 -21.06
C THR A 39 8.39 -3.59 -20.69
N GLN A 40 9.43 -3.05 -20.08
CA GLN A 40 10.55 -3.82 -19.54
C GLN A 40 10.88 -3.33 -18.15
N ASN A 41 10.86 -4.25 -17.20
CA ASN A 41 11.39 -3.99 -15.87
C ASN A 41 12.90 -4.22 -15.90
N ARG A 42 13.68 -3.18 -15.60
CA ARG A 42 15.13 -3.26 -15.53
C ARG A 42 15.58 -3.09 -14.08
N VAL A 43 16.31 -4.07 -13.57
CA VAL A 43 16.99 -3.90 -12.28
C VAL A 43 18.22 -3.03 -12.53
N VAL A 44 18.21 -1.82 -11.97
CA VAL A 44 19.30 -0.84 -12.09
C VAL A 44 20.32 -1.04 -10.99
N GLN A 45 19.83 -1.41 -9.80
CA GLN A 45 20.66 -1.69 -8.65
C GLN A 45 20.17 -2.96 -7.98
N LYS A 46 21.10 -3.89 -7.73
CA LYS A 46 20.80 -5.09 -6.92
C LYS A 46 20.72 -4.69 -5.45
N GLY A 47 19.72 -5.23 -4.74
CA GLY A 47 19.65 -5.09 -3.29
C GLY A 47 20.69 -5.96 -2.61
N GLU A 48 21.26 -5.47 -1.52
CA GLU A 48 22.12 -6.23 -0.62
C GLU A 48 21.64 -6.04 0.82
N ASN A 49 21.54 -7.14 1.56
CA ASN A 49 21.21 -7.08 2.96
C ASN A 49 22.30 -6.33 3.74
N GLY A 50 21.87 -5.51 4.67
CA GLY A 50 22.73 -4.94 5.70
C GLY A 50 23.00 -5.95 6.81
N LEU A 51 23.87 -5.57 7.72
CA LEU A 51 24.24 -6.37 8.88
C LEU A 51 24.28 -5.47 10.12
N LYS A 52 23.57 -5.86 11.17
CA LYS A 52 23.69 -5.23 12.49
C LYS A 52 24.23 -6.23 13.51
N ARG A 53 25.07 -5.74 14.37
CA ARG A 53 25.58 -6.48 15.53
C ARG A 53 24.75 -6.09 16.74
N VAL A 54 24.08 -7.06 17.34
CA VAL A 54 23.22 -6.85 18.49
C VAL A 54 23.80 -7.58 19.69
N THR A 55 23.94 -6.90 20.79
CA THR A 55 24.38 -7.48 22.05
C THR A 55 23.19 -7.66 22.98
N TYR A 56 22.94 -8.87 23.39
CA TYR A 56 21.85 -9.25 24.28
C TYR A 56 22.38 -9.61 25.65
N ARG A 57 21.61 -9.26 26.68
CA ARG A 57 21.70 -9.88 28.01
C ARG A 57 20.64 -10.95 28.09
N ILE A 58 21.08 -12.18 28.33
CA ILE A 58 20.19 -13.33 28.47
C ILE A 58 20.25 -13.79 29.93
N ARG A 59 19.09 -13.84 30.56
CA ARG A 59 18.95 -14.32 31.94
C ARG A 59 18.46 -15.76 31.92
N TYR A 60 19.17 -16.60 32.64
CA TYR A 60 18.84 -18.01 32.82
C TYR A 60 18.41 -18.30 34.25
N GLN A 61 17.37 -19.09 34.39
CA GLN A 61 16.93 -19.64 35.69
C GLN A 61 16.90 -21.16 35.58
N ASN A 62 17.66 -21.83 36.44
CA ASN A 62 17.78 -23.30 36.43
C ASN A 62 18.16 -23.87 35.03
N GLY A 63 18.97 -23.13 34.25
CA GLY A 63 19.42 -23.54 32.92
C GLY A 63 18.45 -23.19 31.78
N ALA A 64 17.25 -22.69 32.06
CA ALA A 64 16.31 -22.23 31.05
C ALA A 64 16.42 -20.71 30.85
N GLU A 65 16.36 -20.26 29.60
CA GLU A 65 16.29 -18.84 29.25
C GLU A 65 14.93 -18.29 29.69
N ILE A 66 14.94 -17.24 30.50
CA ILE A 66 13.71 -16.58 31.00
C ILE A 66 13.55 -15.17 30.49
N GLU A 67 14.64 -14.53 30.08
CA GLU A 67 14.62 -13.14 29.56
C GLU A 67 15.77 -12.91 28.60
N LYS A 68 15.49 -12.30 27.42
CA LYS A 68 16.49 -11.83 26.45
C LYS A 68 16.25 -10.34 26.21
N THR A 69 17.16 -9.50 26.63
CA THR A 69 17.07 -8.03 26.53
C THR A 69 18.20 -7.52 25.65
N GLU A 70 17.88 -6.69 24.66
CA GLU A 70 18.86 -5.99 23.85
C GLU A 70 19.54 -4.89 24.69
N ILE A 71 20.88 -4.93 24.78
CA ILE A 71 21.67 -3.96 25.52
C ILE A 71 22.18 -2.87 24.58
N SER A 72 22.65 -3.28 23.40
CA SER A 72 23.16 -2.37 22.38
C SER A 72 23.01 -2.97 20.98
N SER A 73 22.86 -2.10 19.98
CA SER A 73 22.93 -2.50 18.58
C SER A 73 23.79 -1.51 17.81
N GLU A 74 24.58 -2.03 16.88
CA GLU A 74 25.46 -1.26 15.99
C GLU A 74 25.25 -1.75 14.55
N ILE A 75 25.06 -0.84 13.61
CA ILE A 75 24.99 -1.17 12.19
C ILE A 75 26.42 -1.36 11.67
N VAL A 76 26.76 -2.59 11.29
CA VAL A 76 28.07 -2.96 10.73
C VAL A 76 28.10 -2.69 9.24
N LYS A 77 26.98 -2.94 8.55
CA LYS A 77 26.80 -2.68 7.12
C LYS A 77 25.37 -2.20 6.91
N GLU A 78 25.21 -1.05 6.26
CA GLU A 78 23.88 -0.58 5.85
C GLU A 78 23.31 -1.42 4.71
N PRO A 79 22.00 -1.68 4.66
CA PRO A 79 21.39 -2.35 3.54
C PRO A 79 21.43 -1.45 2.29
N VAL A 80 21.60 -2.06 1.14
CA VAL A 80 21.55 -1.38 -0.16
C VAL A 80 20.25 -1.77 -0.85
N ASP A 81 19.38 -0.79 -1.08
CA ASP A 81 18.07 -1.04 -1.67
C ASP A 81 18.16 -1.51 -3.12
N LYS A 82 17.27 -2.43 -3.48
CA LYS A 82 17.08 -2.85 -4.85
C LYS A 82 16.29 -1.79 -5.61
N ILE A 83 16.88 -1.23 -6.68
CA ILE A 83 16.19 -0.28 -7.55
C ILE A 83 15.74 -0.99 -8.83
N VAL A 84 14.43 -0.99 -9.06
CA VAL A 84 13.81 -1.52 -10.28
C VAL A 84 13.20 -0.37 -11.06
N GLU A 85 13.72 -0.09 -12.25
CA GLU A 85 13.06 0.81 -13.20
C GLU A 85 11.92 0.05 -13.88
N VAL A 86 10.71 0.57 -13.71
CA VAL A 86 9.53 0.09 -14.43
C VAL A 86 9.25 1.06 -15.57
N ARG A 87 9.36 0.59 -16.80
CA ARG A 87 8.98 1.35 -17.97
C ARG A 87 7.56 0.98 -18.34
N THR A 88 6.62 1.87 -18.08
CA THR A 88 5.25 1.73 -18.55
C THR A 88 5.15 2.23 -19.99
N LYS A 89 4.48 1.47 -20.83
CA LYS A 89 4.20 1.83 -22.22
C LYS A 89 3.32 3.08 -22.25
N GLN A 90 3.91 4.25 -22.52
CA GLN A 90 3.10 5.40 -22.90
C GLN A 90 2.62 5.21 -24.33
N VAL A 91 1.34 4.97 -24.50
CA VAL A 91 0.70 5.11 -25.80
C VAL A 91 0.50 6.60 -26.04
N THR A 92 1.43 7.23 -26.75
CA THR A 92 1.31 8.60 -27.20
C THR A 92 0.28 8.67 -28.32
N SER A 93 -0.99 8.76 -27.95
CA SER A 93 -1.99 9.38 -28.81
C SER A 93 -1.98 10.88 -28.51
N ARG A 94 -1.95 11.70 -29.52
CA ARG A 94 -1.98 13.18 -29.46
C ARG A 94 -3.04 13.66 -28.46
N GLY A 95 -2.58 14.19 -27.30
CA GLY A 95 -3.39 14.59 -26.16
C GLY A 95 -3.16 13.60 -25.03
N GLY A 96 -2.31 13.96 -24.06
CA GLY A 96 -1.77 13.11 -22.99
C GLY A 96 -2.79 12.23 -22.27
N VAL A 97 -2.97 11.02 -22.77
CA VAL A 97 -3.84 10.03 -22.14
C VAL A 97 -2.99 9.21 -21.16
N VAL A 98 -3.24 9.39 -19.88
CA VAL A 98 -2.70 8.49 -18.84
C VAL A 98 -3.57 7.23 -18.85
N SER A 99 -3.22 6.28 -19.74
CA SER A 99 -3.89 4.99 -19.82
C SER A 99 -3.16 3.98 -18.93
N GLY A 100 -3.81 3.54 -17.86
CA GLY A 100 -3.37 2.44 -17.01
C GLY A 100 -4.26 1.21 -17.20
N SER A 101 -3.91 0.11 -16.55
CA SER A 101 -4.76 -1.06 -16.45
C SER A 101 -5.79 -0.89 -15.31
N VAL A 102 -6.86 -1.67 -15.33
CA VAL A 102 -7.84 -1.70 -14.22
C VAL A 102 -7.14 -2.02 -12.89
N ALA A 103 -6.12 -2.87 -12.91
CA ALA A 103 -5.33 -3.21 -11.72
C ALA A 103 -4.57 -1.99 -11.16
N GLU A 104 -4.00 -1.15 -12.03
CA GLU A 104 -3.33 0.09 -11.60
C GLU A 104 -4.32 1.10 -11.03
N TYR A 105 -5.52 1.22 -11.63
CA TYR A 105 -6.57 2.11 -11.11
C TYR A 105 -7.01 1.66 -9.72
N GLN A 106 -7.19 0.35 -9.53
CA GLN A 106 -7.57 -0.23 -8.24
C GLN A 106 -6.48 -0.08 -7.20
N ALA A 107 -5.21 -0.35 -7.54
CA ALA A 107 -4.08 -0.16 -6.63
C ALA A 107 -3.92 1.30 -6.19
N TYR A 108 -4.10 2.25 -7.12
CA TYR A 108 -4.12 3.66 -6.77
C TYR A 108 -5.27 4.00 -5.81
N ALA A 109 -6.48 3.54 -6.12
CA ALA A 109 -7.66 3.78 -5.29
C ALA A 109 -7.54 3.13 -3.90
N GLU A 110 -6.95 1.92 -3.81
CA GLU A 110 -6.69 1.23 -2.55
C GLU A 110 -5.83 2.07 -1.62
N LYS A 111 -4.68 2.53 -2.11
CA LYS A 111 -3.79 3.41 -1.35
C LYS A 111 -4.53 4.65 -0.86
N ARG A 112 -5.33 5.28 -1.75
CA ARG A 112 -6.11 6.47 -1.37
C ARG A 112 -7.19 6.17 -0.34
N CYS A 113 -7.83 4.99 -0.38
CA CYS A 113 -8.77 4.55 0.64
C CYS A 113 -8.11 4.52 2.03
N PHE A 114 -6.89 3.99 2.14
CA PHE A 114 -6.13 4.02 3.40
C PHE A 114 -5.83 5.44 3.86
N ASP A 115 -5.46 6.35 2.95
CA ASP A 115 -5.23 7.76 3.28
C ASP A 115 -6.51 8.45 3.83
N TYR A 116 -7.70 8.01 3.40
CA TYR A 116 -9.00 8.44 3.94
C TYR A 116 -9.35 7.78 5.29
N GLY A 117 -8.56 6.82 5.76
CA GLY A 117 -8.82 6.03 6.98
C GLY A 117 -9.92 4.99 6.79
N TRP A 118 -10.19 4.56 5.56
CA TRP A 118 -11.17 3.52 5.25
C TRP A 118 -10.55 2.13 5.32
N SER A 119 -11.38 1.15 5.63
CA SER A 119 -10.97 -0.24 5.80
C SER A 119 -10.85 -1.00 4.46
N ASP A 120 -10.21 -2.18 4.49
CA ASP A 120 -10.21 -3.13 3.36
C ASP A 120 -11.64 -3.50 2.90
N ALA A 121 -12.59 -3.55 3.82
CA ALA A 121 -13.99 -3.81 3.50
C ALA A 121 -14.58 -2.67 2.66
N ASP A 122 -14.22 -1.42 2.97
CA ASP A 122 -14.62 -0.25 2.21
C ASP A 122 -13.99 -0.25 0.82
N PHE A 123 -12.70 -0.61 0.71
CA PHE A 123 -12.07 -0.74 -0.60
C PHE A 123 -12.75 -1.82 -1.46
N ARG A 124 -13.06 -3.01 -0.89
CA ARG A 124 -13.82 -4.04 -1.62
C ARG A 124 -15.21 -3.56 -2.05
N ALA A 125 -15.87 -2.74 -1.26
CA ALA A 125 -17.15 -2.12 -1.62
C ALA A 125 -16.97 -1.12 -2.76
N LEU A 126 -15.90 -0.30 -2.75
CA LEU A 126 -15.55 0.61 -3.84
C LEU A 126 -15.33 -0.14 -5.16
N VAL A 127 -14.61 -1.26 -5.10
CA VAL A 127 -14.36 -2.10 -6.29
C VAL A 127 -15.70 -2.57 -6.89
N LYS A 128 -16.63 -3.04 -6.08
CA LYS A 128 -17.98 -3.46 -6.53
C LYS A 128 -18.76 -2.29 -7.12
N LEU A 129 -18.73 -1.15 -6.45
CA LEU A 129 -19.44 0.06 -6.87
C LEU A 129 -18.97 0.52 -8.26
N TRP A 130 -17.68 0.75 -8.44
CA TRP A 130 -17.15 1.25 -9.71
C TRP A 130 -17.08 0.18 -10.82
N ASN A 131 -17.11 -1.10 -10.46
CA ASN A 131 -17.40 -2.16 -11.44
C ASN A 131 -18.81 -2.05 -12.01
N LYS A 132 -19.80 -1.72 -11.17
CA LYS A 132 -21.19 -1.51 -11.60
C LYS A 132 -21.32 -0.27 -12.47
N GLU A 133 -20.62 0.83 -12.12
CA GLU A 133 -20.73 2.13 -12.79
C GLU A 133 -20.06 2.16 -14.17
N SER A 134 -18.81 1.73 -14.26
CA SER A 134 -18.00 1.90 -15.47
C SER A 134 -17.11 0.71 -15.81
N ARG A 135 -17.09 -0.33 -14.96
CA ARG A 135 -16.06 -1.38 -14.97
C ARG A 135 -14.64 -0.80 -14.88
N TRP A 136 -14.49 0.27 -14.10
CA TRP A 136 -13.23 1.01 -13.97
C TRP A 136 -12.73 1.63 -15.28
N ASN A 137 -13.61 1.86 -16.26
CA ASN A 137 -13.23 2.48 -17.51
C ASN A 137 -13.22 4.01 -17.39
N PRO A 138 -12.04 4.68 -17.50
CA PRO A 138 -11.93 6.13 -17.38
C PRO A 138 -12.58 6.88 -18.55
N TYR A 139 -12.93 6.18 -19.63
CA TYR A 139 -13.58 6.74 -20.81
C TYR A 139 -15.05 6.36 -20.93
N ALA A 140 -15.60 5.67 -19.93
CA ALA A 140 -17.00 5.33 -19.93
C ALA A 140 -17.86 6.59 -19.98
N CYS A 141 -18.78 6.64 -20.93
CA CYS A 141 -19.73 7.73 -21.10
C CYS A 141 -21.12 7.16 -21.28
N ASN A 142 -22.05 7.56 -20.41
CA ASN A 142 -23.45 7.20 -20.56
C ASN A 142 -24.08 8.17 -21.58
N SER A 143 -24.49 7.66 -22.74
CA SER A 143 -25.02 8.45 -23.85
C SER A 143 -26.33 9.18 -23.52
N SER A 144 -27.11 8.66 -22.58
CA SER A 144 -28.40 9.24 -22.19
C SER A 144 -28.25 10.33 -21.14
N SER A 145 -27.40 10.12 -20.11
CA SER A 145 -27.24 11.08 -19.00
C SER A 145 -26.04 12.00 -19.14
N GLY A 146 -24.99 11.58 -19.89
CA GLY A 146 -23.70 12.26 -19.94
C GLY A 146 -22.79 11.98 -18.75
N ALA A 147 -23.14 11.00 -17.88
CA ALA A 147 -22.26 10.56 -16.81
C ALA A 147 -20.94 10.01 -17.36
N TYR A 148 -19.81 10.33 -16.73
CA TYR A 148 -18.50 10.12 -17.33
C TYR A 148 -17.48 9.54 -16.34
N GLY A 149 -16.60 8.68 -16.88
CA GLY A 149 -15.40 8.19 -16.25
C GLY A 149 -15.65 7.08 -15.24
N ILE A 150 -14.60 6.74 -14.47
CA ILE A 150 -14.64 5.67 -13.46
C ILE A 150 -15.81 5.85 -12.47
N PRO A 151 -16.00 7.05 -11.87
CA PRO A 151 -17.07 7.27 -10.88
C PRO A 151 -18.41 7.64 -11.51
N GLN A 152 -18.56 7.70 -12.84
CA GLN A 152 -19.77 8.16 -13.53
C GLN A 152 -20.27 9.52 -13.04
N ALA A 153 -19.36 10.50 -13.01
CA ALA A 153 -19.68 11.85 -12.56
C ALA A 153 -20.69 12.55 -13.47
N LEU A 154 -21.72 13.19 -12.87
CA LEU A 154 -22.77 13.90 -13.57
C LEU A 154 -23.01 15.29 -12.96
N PRO A 155 -22.78 16.40 -13.69
CA PRO A 155 -22.07 16.47 -14.96
C PRO A 155 -20.58 16.13 -14.79
N ALA A 156 -19.95 15.66 -15.88
CA ALA A 156 -18.54 15.28 -15.90
C ALA A 156 -17.60 16.43 -15.45
N SER A 157 -17.97 17.68 -15.71
CA SER A 157 -17.20 18.88 -15.36
C SER A 157 -16.98 19.06 -13.85
N LYS A 158 -17.75 18.39 -13.00
CA LYS A 158 -17.51 18.41 -11.53
C LYS A 158 -16.12 17.89 -11.18
N MET A 159 -15.57 16.97 -11.96
CA MET A 159 -14.23 16.43 -11.75
C MET A 159 -13.12 17.45 -12.04
N ALA A 160 -13.41 18.57 -12.74
CA ALA A 160 -12.43 19.62 -13.01
C ALA A 160 -11.91 20.33 -11.76
N THR A 161 -12.61 20.21 -10.63
CA THR A 161 -12.16 20.71 -9.31
C THR A 161 -10.92 19.96 -8.79
N TYR A 162 -10.64 18.76 -9.33
CA TYR A 162 -9.47 17.94 -9.00
C TYR A 162 -8.38 17.97 -10.07
N GLY A 163 -8.69 18.48 -11.27
CA GLY A 163 -7.76 18.65 -12.36
C GLY A 163 -8.47 18.85 -13.69
N THR A 164 -7.96 19.75 -14.52
CA THR A 164 -8.53 20.03 -15.86
C THR A 164 -8.39 18.86 -16.82
N ASP A 165 -7.52 17.90 -16.50
CA ASP A 165 -7.23 16.68 -17.25
C ASP A 165 -8.18 15.50 -16.94
N TYR A 166 -9.24 15.74 -16.18
CA TYR A 166 -10.19 14.71 -15.71
C TYR A 166 -10.74 13.80 -16.81
N ARG A 167 -10.77 14.24 -18.07
CA ARG A 167 -11.25 13.40 -19.17
C ARG A 167 -10.30 12.28 -19.54
N THR A 168 -9.01 12.42 -19.23
CA THR A 168 -7.95 11.50 -19.67
C THR A 168 -7.12 10.96 -18.51
N ASN A 169 -7.25 11.53 -17.32
CA ASN A 169 -6.48 11.16 -16.15
C ASN A 169 -7.35 10.41 -15.13
N TYR A 170 -7.13 9.11 -15.02
CA TYR A 170 -7.85 8.26 -14.07
C TYR A 170 -7.63 8.68 -12.60
N LYS A 171 -6.45 9.23 -12.27
CA LYS A 171 -6.15 9.69 -10.91
C LYS A 171 -7.06 10.83 -10.51
N THR A 172 -7.22 11.83 -11.39
CA THR A 172 -8.15 12.95 -11.20
C THR A 172 -9.58 12.46 -10.98
N GLN A 173 -10.02 11.46 -11.77
CA GLN A 173 -11.35 10.87 -11.62
C GLN A 173 -11.52 10.13 -10.30
N ILE A 174 -10.52 9.35 -9.89
CA ILE A 174 -10.52 8.60 -8.63
C ILE A 174 -10.56 9.56 -7.46
N GLU A 175 -9.70 10.59 -7.43
CA GLU A 175 -9.68 11.59 -6.35
C GLU A 175 -11.03 12.28 -6.17
N TRP A 176 -11.63 12.72 -7.27
CA TRP A 176 -12.95 13.31 -7.21
C TRP A 176 -14.00 12.31 -6.70
N GLY A 177 -13.98 11.08 -7.20
CA GLY A 177 -14.95 10.05 -6.82
C GLY A 177 -14.86 9.68 -5.34
N LEU A 178 -13.65 9.55 -4.79
CA LEU A 178 -13.44 9.27 -3.36
C LEU A 178 -13.92 10.44 -2.49
N SER A 179 -13.62 11.68 -2.89
CA SER A 179 -14.11 12.86 -2.19
C SER A 179 -15.63 12.96 -2.22
N TYR A 180 -16.25 12.66 -3.36
CA TYR A 180 -17.71 12.61 -3.48
C TYR A 180 -18.31 11.57 -2.53
N ILE A 181 -17.75 10.35 -2.49
CA ILE A 181 -18.17 9.30 -1.56
C ILE A 181 -18.02 9.76 -0.12
N LYS A 182 -16.90 10.38 0.24
CA LYS A 182 -16.63 10.89 1.59
C LYS A 182 -17.69 11.89 2.01
N SER A 183 -17.96 12.87 1.14
CA SER A 183 -18.88 13.97 1.47
C SER A 183 -20.35 13.53 1.56
N ARG A 184 -20.76 12.59 0.71
CA ARG A 184 -22.16 12.21 0.58
C ARG A 184 -22.56 10.97 1.38
N TYR A 185 -21.65 10.01 1.51
CA TYR A 185 -21.93 8.69 2.10
C TYR A 185 -21.04 8.37 3.30
N GLY A 186 -19.96 9.11 3.50
CA GLY A 186 -18.98 8.87 4.54
C GLY A 186 -17.98 7.77 4.17
N THR A 187 -18.46 6.62 3.68
CA THR A 187 -17.62 5.47 3.31
C THR A 187 -18.08 4.81 2.00
N PRO A 188 -17.17 4.11 1.31
CA PRO A 188 -17.51 3.30 0.13
C PRO A 188 -18.55 2.21 0.39
N SER A 189 -18.53 1.59 1.57
CA SER A 189 -19.53 0.58 1.98
C SER A 189 -20.93 1.18 2.04
N SER A 190 -21.06 2.40 2.57
CA SER A 190 -22.33 3.10 2.61
C SER A 190 -22.83 3.48 1.22
N ALA A 191 -21.92 3.95 0.34
CA ALA A 191 -22.23 4.26 -1.05
C ALA A 191 -22.68 3.03 -1.83
N TRP A 192 -22.00 1.88 -1.66
CA TRP A 192 -22.38 0.61 -2.25
C TRP A 192 -23.77 0.15 -1.80
N ASN A 193 -24.01 0.18 -0.49
CA ASN A 193 -25.32 -0.19 0.07
C ASN A 193 -26.45 0.71 -0.46
N HIS A 194 -26.16 2.03 -0.65
CA HIS A 194 -27.10 2.95 -1.27
C HIS A 194 -27.36 2.55 -2.73
N SER A 195 -26.29 2.32 -3.52
CA SER A 195 -26.39 1.92 -4.92
C SER A 195 -27.15 0.60 -5.11
N CYS A 196 -27.00 -0.37 -4.19
CA CYS A 196 -27.78 -1.61 -4.23
C CYS A 196 -29.26 -1.39 -4.01
N ARG A 197 -29.65 -0.44 -3.14
CA ARG A 197 -31.07 -0.19 -2.78
C ARG A 197 -31.76 0.75 -3.77
N LYS A 198 -31.05 1.74 -4.30
CA LYS A 198 -31.63 2.82 -5.10
C LYS A 198 -31.29 2.72 -6.59
N GLY A 199 -30.31 1.87 -6.96
CA GLY A 199 -29.86 1.74 -8.34
C GLY A 199 -28.77 2.74 -8.76
N TRP A 200 -28.52 3.80 -7.95
CA TRP A 200 -27.55 4.88 -8.17
C TRP A 200 -26.84 5.25 -6.87
N TYR A 201 -25.75 6.05 -6.97
CA TYR A 201 -25.04 6.63 -5.82
C TYR A 201 -24.60 8.05 -6.12
#